data_66722fe85921b2f57860242367a89354
#
_entry.id   66722fe85921b2f57860242367a89354
#
_cell.length_a   1.000
_cell.length_b   1.000
_cell.length_c   1.000
_cell.angle_alpha   90.00
_cell.angle_beta   90.00
_cell.angle_gamma   90.00
#
_symmetry.space_group_name_H-M   'P 1'
#
loop_
_entity.id
_entity.type
_entity.pdbx_description
1 polymer ?
#
loop_
_entity_poly.entity_id
_entity_poly.type
_entity_poly.pdbx_seq_one_letter_code
_entity_poly.pdbx_strand_id
1 'polypeptide(L)'
;HIIESALTLANAMKQSLAGTEHLLISICREGNGYACQLLTRAGTTTTALLKDLANSVSNPKSGNKPSKDNKSNSQLQKYARDLTALAKENKIDPVIGREKEIQRVIQILSRRSKNNPCLIGEPGVGKTAIAEGLALKIASGDVPARIADKEIHLLDLTSLVAGTQFRGQFESRIKGLVDEFKAEGNIILFIDEVH
;
A
#
# COMPACT_ATOMS: atom_id res chain seq x y z
N HIS A 1 -26.78 -16.56 18.28
CA HIS A 1 -26.22 -15.92 19.49
C HIS A 1 -25.00 -15.00 19.20
N ILE A 2 -23.87 -15.49 18.63
CA ILE A 2 -22.67 -14.65 18.36
C ILE A 2 -22.96 -13.47 17.43
N ILE A 3 -23.69 -13.72 16.33
CA ILE A 3 -24.06 -12.67 15.36
C ILE A 3 -25.01 -11.66 15.98
N GLU A 4 -25.97 -12.08 16.75
CA GLU A 4 -26.90 -11.19 17.47
C GLU A 4 -26.17 -10.34 18.51
N SER A 5 -25.24 -10.96 19.26
CA SER A 5 -24.36 -10.23 20.19
C SER A 5 -23.49 -9.19 19.48
N ALA A 6 -22.95 -9.53 18.30
CA ALA A 6 -22.14 -8.60 17.51
C ALA A 6 -22.98 -7.42 17.00
N LEU A 7 -24.22 -7.66 16.53
CA LEU A 7 -25.14 -6.61 16.09
C LEU A 7 -25.56 -5.70 17.26
N THR A 8 -25.86 -6.30 18.43
CA THR A 8 -26.20 -5.53 19.65
C THR A 8 -25.03 -4.66 20.08
N LEU A 9 -23.82 -5.18 20.00
CA LEU A 9 -22.59 -4.46 20.33
C LEU A 9 -22.35 -3.29 19.36
N ALA A 10 -22.51 -3.50 18.05
CA ALA A 10 -22.38 -2.47 17.05
C ALA A 10 -23.39 -1.33 17.26
N ASN A 11 -24.64 -1.69 17.53
CA ASN A 11 -25.70 -0.71 17.86
C ASN A 11 -25.38 0.08 19.14
N ALA A 12 -24.88 -0.58 20.19
CA ALA A 12 -24.46 0.07 21.42
C ALA A 12 -23.31 1.07 21.21
N MET A 13 -22.44 0.78 20.22
CA MET A 13 -21.32 1.65 19.80
C MET A 13 -21.72 2.68 18.75
N LYS A 14 -23.01 2.81 18.42
CA LYS A 14 -23.56 3.74 17.42
C LYS A 14 -22.98 3.54 16.01
N GLN A 15 -22.61 2.29 15.69
CA GLN A 15 -22.16 1.92 14.36
C GLN A 15 -23.33 1.27 13.60
N SER A 16 -23.50 1.65 12.33
CA SER A 16 -24.61 1.16 11.48
C SER A 16 -24.40 -0.26 10.97
N LEU A 17 -23.17 -0.78 11.04
CA LEU A 17 -22.79 -2.10 10.56
C LEU A 17 -21.92 -2.81 11.60
N ALA A 18 -22.17 -4.10 11.82
CA ALA A 18 -21.29 -4.93 12.64
C ALA A 18 -20.05 -5.32 11.82
N GLY A 19 -18.88 -4.85 12.22
CA GLY A 19 -17.59 -5.21 11.62
C GLY A 19 -17.01 -6.49 12.23
N THR A 20 -15.85 -6.91 11.71
CA THR A 20 -15.11 -8.10 12.19
C THR A 20 -14.67 -7.98 13.65
N GLU A 21 -14.37 -6.76 14.11
CA GLU A 21 -14.05 -6.43 15.49
C GLU A 21 -15.19 -6.76 16.46
N HIS A 22 -16.44 -6.46 16.08
CA HIS A 22 -17.63 -6.77 16.88
C HIS A 22 -17.87 -8.27 16.99
N LEU A 23 -17.64 -9.01 15.89
CA LEU A 23 -17.70 -10.47 15.86
C LEU A 23 -16.63 -11.08 16.78
N LEU A 24 -15.39 -10.60 16.70
CA LEU A 24 -14.28 -11.11 17.51
C LEU A 24 -14.52 -10.85 19.01
N ILE A 25 -15.01 -9.66 19.37
CA ILE A 25 -15.40 -9.31 20.74
C ILE A 25 -16.51 -10.26 21.24
N SER A 26 -17.52 -10.52 20.39
CA SER A 26 -18.64 -11.41 20.76
C SER A 26 -18.18 -12.84 20.98
N ILE A 27 -17.28 -13.36 20.13
CA ILE A 27 -16.65 -14.68 20.31
C ILE A 27 -15.84 -14.73 21.61
N CYS A 28 -15.06 -13.70 21.92
CA CYS A 28 -14.28 -13.64 23.14
C CYS A 28 -15.13 -13.54 24.41
N ARG A 29 -16.27 -12.86 24.34
CA ARG A 29 -17.21 -12.73 25.48
C ARG A 29 -17.94 -14.02 25.81
N GLU A 30 -18.24 -14.85 24.82
CA GLU A 30 -18.90 -16.12 25.02
C GLU A 30 -18.04 -17.13 25.85
N GLY A 31 -16.71 -16.97 25.81
CA GLY A 31 -15.75 -17.61 26.73
C GLY A 31 -15.56 -19.11 26.58
N ASN A 32 -16.57 -19.86 26.17
CA ASN A 32 -16.59 -21.33 26.13
C ASN A 32 -16.45 -21.93 24.72
N GLY A 33 -16.30 -21.10 23.71
CA GLY A 33 -16.19 -21.55 22.32
C GLY A 33 -14.81 -22.12 21.97
N TYR A 34 -14.78 -23.03 21.00
CA TYR A 34 -13.54 -23.61 20.46
C TYR A 34 -12.56 -22.55 19.95
N ALA A 35 -13.07 -21.45 19.40
CA ALA A 35 -12.26 -20.30 18.96
C ALA A 35 -11.50 -19.64 20.12
N CYS A 36 -12.12 -19.52 21.28
CA CYS A 36 -11.50 -18.96 22.48
C CYS A 36 -10.37 -19.85 23.01
N GLN A 37 -10.55 -21.18 22.94
CA GLN A 37 -9.52 -22.15 23.31
C GLN A 37 -8.32 -22.10 22.35
N LEU A 38 -8.55 -21.92 21.05
CA LEU A 38 -7.48 -21.75 20.06
C LEU A 38 -6.68 -20.47 20.30
N LEU A 39 -7.33 -19.37 20.61
CA LEU A 39 -6.69 -18.08 20.94
C LEU A 39 -5.81 -18.20 22.18
N THR A 40 -6.30 -18.89 23.21
CA THR A 40 -5.53 -19.16 24.46
C THR A 40 -4.31 -20.04 24.18
N ARG A 41 -4.44 -21.08 23.34
CA ARG A 41 -3.32 -21.92 22.90
C ARG A 41 -2.29 -21.16 22.07
N ALA A 42 -2.72 -20.16 21.32
CA ALA A 42 -1.83 -19.25 20.57
C ALA A 42 -1.11 -18.21 21.46
N GLY A 43 -1.27 -18.30 22.79
CA GLY A 43 -0.61 -17.42 23.75
C GLY A 43 -1.26 -16.05 23.94
N THR A 44 -2.48 -15.87 23.43
CA THR A 44 -3.20 -14.59 23.54
C THR A 44 -4.30 -14.71 24.60
N THR A 45 -4.26 -13.84 25.61
CA THR A 45 -5.30 -13.81 26.65
C THR A 45 -6.53 -13.06 26.12
N THR A 46 -7.71 -13.66 26.26
CA THR A 46 -8.99 -13.03 25.82
C THR A 46 -9.21 -11.65 26.44
N THR A 47 -8.77 -11.43 27.66
CA THR A 47 -8.84 -10.12 28.35
C THR A 47 -7.93 -9.06 27.71
N ALA A 48 -6.73 -9.42 27.27
CA ALA A 48 -5.83 -8.51 26.56
C ALA A 48 -6.40 -8.13 25.19
N LEU A 49 -6.89 -9.11 24.43
CA LEU A 49 -7.57 -8.91 23.16
C LEU A 49 -8.80 -8.00 23.26
N LEU A 50 -9.65 -8.24 24.27
CA LEU A 50 -10.83 -7.41 24.54
C LEU A 50 -10.45 -5.97 24.88
N LYS A 51 -9.37 -5.74 25.61
CA LYS A 51 -8.88 -4.42 25.97
C LYS A 51 -8.34 -3.68 24.74
N ASP A 52 -7.57 -4.35 23.90
CA ASP A 52 -7.01 -3.77 22.68
C ASP A 52 -8.09 -3.48 21.65
N LEU A 53 -9.06 -4.37 21.46
CA LEU A 53 -10.21 -4.18 20.59
C LEU A 53 -11.14 -3.08 21.10
N ALA A 54 -11.41 -3.00 22.40
CA ALA A 54 -12.22 -1.95 22.98
C ALA A 54 -11.56 -0.56 22.80
N ASN A 55 -10.24 -0.48 22.95
CA ASN A 55 -9.49 0.74 22.68
C ASN A 55 -9.53 1.13 21.19
N SER A 56 -9.47 0.17 20.28
CA SER A 56 -9.53 0.40 18.83
C SER A 56 -10.92 0.87 18.37
N VAL A 57 -11.98 0.35 18.96
CA VAL A 57 -13.38 0.67 18.62
C VAL A 57 -13.86 1.96 19.30
N SER A 58 -13.42 2.22 20.54
CA SER A 58 -13.83 3.40 21.33
C SER A 58 -13.16 4.70 20.90
N ASN A 59 -12.02 4.64 20.19
CA ASN A 59 -11.24 5.79 19.74
C ASN A 59 -10.87 5.69 18.26
N PRO A 60 -11.78 6.01 17.33
CA PRO A 60 -11.40 6.15 15.93
C PRO A 60 -10.46 7.35 15.68
N LYS A 61 -10.09 8.12 16.73
CA LYS A 61 -9.25 9.34 16.66
C LYS A 61 -8.10 9.41 17.67
N SER A 62 -7.82 8.37 18.44
CA SER A 62 -6.70 8.39 19.40
C SER A 62 -5.66 7.32 19.07
N GLY A 63 -5.07 7.46 17.91
CA GLY A 63 -3.79 6.85 17.59
C GLY A 63 -2.74 7.94 17.69
N ASN A 64 -1.78 7.76 18.57
CA ASN A 64 -0.43 8.31 18.63
C ASN A 64 -0.15 9.71 18.02
N LYS A 65 0.52 10.54 18.84
CA LYS A 65 1.26 11.75 18.41
C LYS A 65 1.97 11.50 17.07
N PRO A 66 2.08 12.52 16.21
CA PRO A 66 2.65 12.37 14.89
C PRO A 66 4.16 12.12 14.97
N SER A 67 4.56 10.88 15.06
CA SER A 67 5.77 10.43 14.40
C SER A 67 5.45 10.53 12.90
N LYS A 68 6.40 11.02 12.14
CA LYS A 68 6.33 11.36 10.71
C LYS A 68 5.94 10.22 9.73
N ASP A 69 5.08 9.27 10.12
CA ASP A 69 4.69 8.10 9.33
C ASP A 69 3.17 7.97 9.18
N ASN A 70 2.54 9.05 8.66
CA ASN A 70 1.14 9.01 8.24
C ASN A 70 0.97 8.40 6.84
N LYS A 71 1.73 7.33 6.52
CA LYS A 71 1.65 6.62 5.23
C LYS A 71 0.75 5.37 5.23
N SER A 72 0.19 4.95 6.36
CA SER A 72 -0.39 3.59 6.49
C SER A 72 -1.82 3.40 5.97
N ASN A 73 -2.47 4.44 5.42
CA ASN A 73 -3.81 4.33 4.81
C ASN A 73 -3.89 4.91 3.40
N SER A 74 -2.77 5.20 2.76
CA SER A 74 -2.77 5.74 1.42
C SER A 74 -3.18 4.66 0.41
N GLN A 75 -3.97 5.04 -0.59
CA GLN A 75 -4.32 4.18 -1.72
C GLN A 75 -3.04 3.73 -2.46
N LEU A 76 -2.04 4.58 -2.43
CA LEU A 76 -0.71 4.38 -2.98
C LEU A 76 -0.06 3.13 -2.40
N GLN A 77 -0.02 2.97 -1.08
CA GLN A 77 0.57 1.78 -0.44
C GLN A 77 -0.20 0.48 -0.69
N LYS A 78 -1.49 0.57 -1.02
CA LYS A 78 -2.30 -0.61 -1.33
C LYS A 78 -2.07 -1.15 -2.72
N TYR A 79 -1.78 -0.27 -3.69
CA TYR A 79 -1.73 -0.62 -5.12
C TYR A 79 -0.40 -0.30 -5.78
N ALA A 80 0.52 0.37 -5.08
CA ALA A 80 1.84 0.70 -5.60
C ALA A 80 2.94 0.26 -4.63
N ARG A 81 4.01 -0.30 -5.19
CA ARG A 81 5.21 -0.73 -4.46
C ARG A 81 6.29 0.33 -4.60
N ASP A 82 6.79 0.88 -3.50
CA ASP A 82 7.88 1.84 -3.51
C ASP A 82 9.22 1.15 -3.77
N LEU A 83 9.73 1.29 -5.00
CA LEU A 83 11.02 0.74 -5.42
C LEU A 83 12.18 1.52 -4.81
N THR A 84 12.04 2.82 -4.59
CA THR A 84 13.12 3.65 -4.03
C THR A 84 13.37 3.32 -2.56
N ALA A 85 12.32 3.08 -1.78
CA ALA A 85 12.46 2.59 -0.41
C ALA A 85 13.15 1.22 -0.36
N LEU A 86 12.73 0.29 -1.23
CA LEU A 86 13.36 -1.04 -1.34
C LEU A 86 14.82 -0.96 -1.76
N ALA A 87 15.19 -0.03 -2.65
CA ALA A 87 16.56 0.21 -3.05
C ALA A 87 17.42 0.71 -1.88
N LYS A 88 16.89 1.63 -1.07
CA LYS A 88 17.56 2.15 0.14
C LYS A 88 17.76 1.06 1.21
N GLU A 89 16.85 0.08 1.26
CA GLU A 89 16.94 -1.07 2.16
C GLU A 89 17.80 -2.22 1.61
N ASN A 90 18.44 -2.05 0.44
CA ASN A 90 19.20 -3.09 -0.27
C ASN A 90 18.40 -4.37 -0.56
N LYS A 91 17.10 -4.22 -0.82
CA LYS A 91 16.19 -5.33 -1.15
C LYS A 91 15.97 -5.52 -2.65
N ILE A 92 16.65 -4.74 -3.48
CA ILE A 92 16.63 -4.86 -4.94
C ILE A 92 17.96 -5.39 -5.41
N ASP A 93 17.92 -6.40 -6.28
CA ASP A 93 19.10 -6.96 -6.89
C ASP A 93 19.76 -5.97 -7.86
N PRO A 94 21.09 -5.98 -8.00
CA PRO A 94 21.79 -5.12 -8.94
C PRO A 94 21.40 -5.47 -10.39
N VAL A 95 21.04 -4.44 -11.15
CA VAL A 95 20.65 -4.60 -12.57
C VAL A 95 21.90 -4.53 -13.44
N ILE A 96 22.15 -5.61 -14.19
CA ILE A 96 23.33 -5.76 -15.04
C ILE A 96 22.95 -5.60 -16.52
N GLY A 97 23.76 -4.89 -17.30
CA GLY A 97 23.65 -4.80 -18.75
C GLY A 97 22.53 -3.92 -19.27
N ARG A 98 21.94 -3.04 -18.43
CA ARG A 98 20.86 -2.10 -18.79
C ARG A 98 21.23 -0.64 -18.57
N GLU A 99 22.50 -0.33 -18.44
CA GLU A 99 23.01 1.01 -18.14
C GLU A 99 22.59 2.05 -19.19
N LYS A 100 22.60 1.67 -20.48
CA LYS A 100 22.24 2.56 -21.57
C LYS A 100 20.77 2.93 -21.57
N GLU A 101 19.90 1.94 -21.32
CA GLU A 101 18.45 2.13 -21.22
C GLU A 101 18.09 2.97 -20.01
N ILE A 102 18.69 2.69 -18.86
CA ILE A 102 18.47 3.47 -17.62
C ILE A 102 18.94 4.91 -17.83
N GLN A 103 20.10 5.15 -18.39
CA GLN A 103 20.59 6.49 -18.71
C GLN A 103 19.64 7.23 -19.67
N ARG A 104 19.09 6.52 -20.66
CA ARG A 104 18.12 7.10 -21.59
C ARG A 104 16.83 7.51 -20.89
N VAL A 105 16.33 6.68 -19.96
CA VAL A 105 15.16 7.00 -19.14
C VAL A 105 15.44 8.24 -18.26
N ILE A 106 16.59 8.30 -17.61
CA ILE A 106 17.04 9.46 -16.81
C ILE A 106 17.05 10.75 -17.65
N GLN A 107 17.61 10.69 -18.86
CA GLN A 107 17.63 11.83 -19.78
C GLN A 107 16.23 12.32 -20.15
N ILE A 108 15.30 11.38 -20.41
CA ILE A 108 13.92 11.73 -20.77
C ILE A 108 13.19 12.32 -19.56
N LEU A 109 13.27 11.72 -18.38
CA LEU A 109 12.66 12.21 -17.15
C LEU A 109 13.18 13.59 -16.74
N SER A 110 14.43 13.91 -17.08
CA SER A 110 15.05 15.20 -16.79
C SER A 110 14.60 16.34 -17.72
N ARG A 111 13.82 16.07 -18.78
CA ARG A 111 13.32 17.09 -19.68
C ARG A 111 12.26 17.99 -19.02
N ARG A 112 12.09 19.20 -19.54
CA ARG A 112 11.03 20.12 -19.09
C ARG A 112 9.64 19.71 -19.59
N SER A 113 9.57 19.12 -20.78
CA SER A 113 8.35 18.65 -21.44
C SER A 113 8.61 17.31 -22.09
N LYS A 114 7.57 16.53 -22.39
CA LYS A 114 7.66 15.17 -22.96
C LYS A 114 8.61 14.28 -22.16
N ASN A 115 8.47 14.33 -20.85
CA ASN A 115 9.33 13.65 -19.88
C ASN A 115 8.79 12.28 -19.42
N ASN A 116 7.80 11.73 -20.13
CA ASN A 116 7.25 10.41 -19.84
C ASN A 116 7.83 9.38 -20.82
N PRO A 117 8.83 8.57 -20.42
CA PRO A 117 9.38 7.52 -21.25
C PRO A 117 8.39 6.34 -21.37
N CYS A 118 8.34 5.72 -22.56
CA CYS A 118 7.65 4.47 -22.77
C CYS A 118 8.68 3.37 -23.09
N LEU A 119 8.69 2.29 -22.33
CA LEU A 119 9.53 1.12 -22.53
C LEU A 119 8.79 0.12 -23.42
N ILE A 120 9.31 -0.13 -24.61
CA ILE A 120 8.74 -1.08 -25.56
C ILE A 120 9.64 -2.29 -25.67
N GLY A 121 9.08 -3.48 -25.66
CA GLY A 121 9.80 -4.72 -25.80
C GLY A 121 8.91 -5.94 -25.51
N GLU A 122 9.38 -7.12 -25.89
CA GLU A 122 8.68 -8.37 -25.62
C GLU A 122 8.51 -8.65 -24.11
N PRO A 123 7.56 -9.50 -23.70
CA PRO A 123 7.48 -9.97 -22.31
C PRO A 123 8.80 -10.62 -21.88
N GLY A 124 9.19 -10.40 -20.62
CA GLY A 124 10.39 -11.01 -20.04
C GLY A 124 11.74 -10.37 -20.41
N VAL A 125 11.78 -9.35 -21.28
CA VAL A 125 13.07 -8.69 -21.64
C VAL A 125 13.65 -7.80 -20.54
N GLY A 126 12.97 -7.67 -19.38
CA GLY A 126 13.46 -6.91 -18.23
C GLY A 126 13.05 -5.44 -18.22
N LYS A 127 11.84 -5.09 -18.70
CA LYS A 127 11.32 -3.72 -18.61
C LYS A 127 11.22 -3.23 -17.15
N THR A 128 10.74 -4.08 -16.27
CA THR A 128 10.63 -3.79 -14.82
C THR A 128 12.00 -3.60 -14.17
N ALA A 129 13.01 -4.38 -14.59
CA ALA A 129 14.39 -4.23 -14.13
C ALA A 129 14.97 -2.83 -14.44
N ILE A 130 14.52 -2.15 -15.50
CA ILE A 130 14.93 -0.77 -15.78
C ILE A 130 14.40 0.19 -14.71
N ALA A 131 13.17 0.00 -14.23
CA ALA A 131 12.61 0.80 -13.14
C ALA A 131 13.34 0.54 -11.81
N GLU A 132 13.69 -0.72 -11.53
CA GLU A 132 14.49 -1.13 -10.38
C GLU A 132 15.90 -0.50 -10.43
N GLY A 133 16.57 -0.58 -11.59
CA GLY A 133 17.87 0.04 -11.79
C GLY A 133 17.85 1.56 -11.67
N LEU A 134 16.78 2.22 -12.11
CA LEU A 134 16.57 3.65 -11.89
C LEU A 134 16.39 3.97 -10.40
N ALA A 135 15.63 3.14 -9.65
CA ALA A 135 15.46 3.30 -8.21
C ALA A 135 16.79 3.15 -7.44
N LEU A 136 17.63 2.19 -7.85
CA LEU A 136 18.99 2.03 -7.30
C LEU A 136 19.86 3.27 -7.56
N LYS A 137 19.80 3.86 -8.77
CA LYS A 137 20.55 5.07 -9.09
C LYS A 137 20.05 6.31 -8.32
N ILE A 138 18.75 6.44 -8.09
CA ILE A 138 18.21 7.50 -7.23
C ILE A 138 18.67 7.28 -5.78
N ALA A 139 18.60 6.06 -5.28
CA ALA A 139 19.01 5.75 -3.90
C ALA A 139 20.51 5.99 -3.68
N SER A 140 21.35 5.74 -4.69
CA SER A 140 22.79 6.02 -4.64
C SER A 140 23.17 7.48 -4.93
N GLY A 141 22.21 8.32 -5.36
CA GLY A 141 22.47 9.71 -5.74
C GLY A 141 23.14 9.90 -7.11
N ASP A 142 23.26 8.83 -7.93
CA ASP A 142 23.87 8.88 -9.28
C ASP A 142 22.85 9.30 -10.34
N VAL A 143 22.18 10.42 -10.10
CA VAL A 143 21.16 11.02 -10.96
C VAL A 143 21.19 12.54 -10.93
N PRO A 144 20.73 13.24 -11.98
CA PRO A 144 20.60 14.69 -11.98
C PRO A 144 19.71 15.20 -10.84
N ALA A 145 20.03 16.37 -10.29
CA ALA A 145 19.31 17.02 -9.19
C ALA A 145 17.78 17.09 -9.37
N ARG A 146 17.33 17.19 -10.63
CA ARG A 146 15.89 17.27 -10.94
C ARG A 146 15.09 16.03 -10.54
N ILE A 147 15.73 14.87 -10.52
CA ILE A 147 15.08 13.58 -10.18
C ILE A 147 15.65 12.94 -8.92
N ALA A 148 16.64 13.58 -8.28
CA ALA A 148 17.31 13.05 -7.09
C ALA A 148 16.34 12.87 -5.89
N ASP A 149 15.38 13.78 -5.75
CA ASP A 149 14.38 13.76 -4.66
C ASP A 149 13.10 12.99 -5.04
N LYS A 150 13.11 12.29 -6.19
CA LYS A 150 11.94 11.54 -6.63
C LYS A 150 11.90 10.14 -6.06
N GLU A 151 10.68 9.65 -5.84
CA GLU A 151 10.39 8.29 -5.44
C GLU A 151 9.73 7.53 -6.60
N ILE A 152 10.16 6.29 -6.85
CA ILE A 152 9.61 5.46 -7.91
C ILE A 152 8.64 4.48 -7.30
N HIS A 153 7.40 4.54 -7.76
CA HIS A 153 6.34 3.62 -7.36
C HIS A 153 5.91 2.75 -8.54
N LEU A 154 6.02 1.43 -8.38
CA LEU A 154 5.51 0.42 -9.32
C LEU A 154 4.03 0.20 -9.05
N LEU A 155 3.17 0.57 -9.99
CA LEU A 155 1.73 0.39 -9.90
C LEU A 155 1.32 -1.00 -10.37
N ASP A 156 0.59 -1.74 -9.53
CA ASP A 156 -0.04 -3.01 -9.88
C ASP A 156 -1.47 -2.76 -10.38
N LEU A 157 -1.62 -2.72 -11.71
CA LEU A 157 -2.93 -2.56 -12.35
C LEU A 157 -3.85 -3.75 -12.08
N THR A 158 -3.32 -4.95 -11.92
CA THR A 158 -4.10 -6.17 -11.66
C THR A 158 -4.80 -6.06 -10.30
N SER A 159 -4.06 -5.63 -9.27
CA SER A 159 -4.62 -5.38 -7.94
C SER A 159 -5.65 -4.24 -7.93
N LEU A 160 -5.47 -3.24 -8.78
CA LEU A 160 -6.45 -2.14 -8.92
C LEU A 160 -7.79 -2.59 -9.49
N VAL A 161 -7.77 -3.48 -10.49
CA VAL A 161 -8.97 -4.04 -11.12
C VAL A 161 -9.60 -5.12 -10.23
N ALA A 162 -8.79 -5.85 -9.47
CA ALA A 162 -9.26 -6.93 -8.61
C ALA A 162 -10.32 -6.43 -7.60
N GLY A 163 -11.45 -7.15 -7.55
CA GLY A 163 -12.56 -6.82 -6.67
C GLY A 163 -13.39 -5.60 -7.08
N THR A 164 -13.23 -5.08 -8.31
CA THR A 164 -14.16 -4.11 -8.87
C THR A 164 -15.23 -4.85 -9.68
N GLN A 165 -16.47 -4.76 -9.22
CA GLN A 165 -17.63 -5.33 -9.95
C GLN A 165 -18.19 -4.34 -10.98
N PHE A 166 -17.93 -3.06 -10.81
CA PHE A 166 -18.45 -1.98 -11.66
C PHE A 166 -17.32 -1.06 -12.12
N ARG A 167 -17.39 -0.63 -13.38
CA ARG A 167 -16.42 0.32 -13.98
C ARG A 167 -16.21 1.58 -13.15
N GLY A 168 -17.26 2.12 -12.54
CA GLY A 168 -17.18 3.33 -11.70
C GLY A 168 -16.32 3.15 -10.43
N GLN A 169 -16.21 1.93 -9.90
CA GLN A 169 -15.33 1.67 -8.75
C GLN A 169 -13.85 1.75 -9.15
N PHE A 170 -13.50 1.22 -10.32
CA PHE A 170 -12.16 1.32 -10.88
C PHE A 170 -11.77 2.78 -11.16
N GLU A 171 -12.67 3.54 -11.82
CA GLU A 171 -12.45 4.96 -12.09
C GLU A 171 -12.25 5.78 -10.81
N SER A 172 -13.03 5.49 -9.76
CA SER A 172 -12.90 6.14 -8.46
C SER A 172 -11.57 5.82 -7.78
N ARG A 173 -11.10 4.56 -7.85
CA ARG A 173 -9.80 4.16 -7.30
C ARG A 173 -8.64 4.85 -8.01
N ILE A 174 -8.65 4.87 -9.34
CA ILE A 174 -7.62 5.57 -10.14
C ILE A 174 -7.62 7.05 -9.83
N LYS A 175 -8.80 7.68 -9.75
CA LYS A 175 -8.89 9.11 -9.43
C LYS A 175 -8.28 9.40 -8.06
N GLY A 176 -8.62 8.61 -7.04
CA GLY A 176 -8.04 8.75 -5.71
C GLY A 176 -6.52 8.63 -5.70
N LEU A 177 -5.96 7.65 -6.44
CA LEU A 177 -4.52 7.49 -6.62
C LEU A 177 -3.88 8.71 -7.30
N VAL A 178 -4.47 9.20 -8.39
CA VAL A 178 -3.95 10.36 -9.13
C VAL A 178 -3.97 11.62 -8.26
N ASP A 179 -4.99 11.82 -7.46
CA ASP A 179 -5.10 12.96 -6.55
C ASP A 179 -4.02 12.87 -5.44
N GLU A 180 -3.74 11.67 -4.94
CA GLU A 180 -2.69 11.40 -3.96
C GLU A 180 -1.29 11.64 -4.55
N PHE A 181 -1.00 11.15 -5.77
CA PHE A 181 0.24 11.43 -6.49
C PHE A 181 0.48 12.93 -6.73
N LYS A 182 -0.58 13.66 -7.06
CA LYS A 182 -0.49 15.11 -7.26
C LYS A 182 -0.21 15.85 -5.96
N ALA A 183 -0.75 15.38 -4.85
CA ALA A 183 -0.54 15.97 -3.53
C ALA A 183 0.90 15.78 -3.03
N GLU A 184 1.50 14.61 -3.26
CA GLU A 184 2.88 14.33 -2.87
C GLU A 184 3.91 15.01 -3.80
N GLY A 185 3.64 15.08 -5.10
CA GLY A 185 4.41 15.86 -6.07
C GLY A 185 5.83 15.38 -6.39
N ASN A 186 6.38 14.42 -5.65
CA ASN A 186 7.74 13.88 -5.80
C ASN A 186 7.78 12.46 -6.39
N ILE A 187 6.64 11.92 -6.85
CA ILE A 187 6.51 10.54 -7.30
C ILE A 187 6.72 10.41 -8.81
N ILE A 188 7.45 9.37 -9.20
CA ILE A 188 7.50 8.82 -10.56
C ILE A 188 6.75 7.50 -10.53
N LEU A 189 5.62 7.46 -11.25
CA LEU A 189 4.82 6.26 -11.35
C LEU A 189 5.30 5.39 -12.50
N PHE A 190 5.67 4.16 -12.21
CA PHE A 190 5.94 3.13 -13.21
C PHE A 190 4.70 2.24 -13.36
N ILE A 191 4.16 2.19 -14.56
CA ILE A 191 2.99 1.37 -14.88
C ILE A 191 3.47 0.24 -15.78
N ASP A 192 3.35 -1.00 -15.32
CA ASP A 192 3.66 -2.18 -16.12
C ASP A 192 2.39 -2.68 -16.83
N GLU A 193 2.57 -3.37 -17.95
CA GLU A 193 1.49 -4.03 -18.73
C GLU A 193 0.30 -3.11 -19.06
N VAL A 194 0.58 -1.96 -19.70
CA VAL A 194 -0.45 -0.93 -20.06
C VAL A 194 -1.36 -1.38 -21.23
N HIS A 195 -1.23 -2.56 -21.74
CA HIS A 195 -1.99 -3.09 -22.90
C HIS A 195 -3.29 -3.78 -22.52
#